data_ea261e192fef3ebb126e957985b32db8
#
_entry.id   ea261e192fef3ebb126e957985b32db8
#
_cell.length_a   1.000
_cell.length_b   1.000
_cell.length_c   1.000
_cell.angle_alpha   90.00
_cell.angle_beta   90.00
_cell.angle_gamma   90.00
#
_symmetry.space_group_name_H-M   'P 1'
#
loop_
_entity.id
_entity.type
_entity.pdbx_description
1 polymer ?
#
loop_
_entity_poly.entity_id
_entity_poly.type
_entity_poly.pdbx_seq_one_letter_code
_entity_poly.pdbx_strand_id
1 'polypeptide(L)'
;GHGYGIWYWQQQVDDSGSRTWERHDIDPFFSQYHTMVWADIDNDGQSELITGNRYRAHCGHEEGETEVCGLYYFKWHNGRFFKRVIDHGNVPDASGTGLYMTVIDIDGDGWLDVVAPGKEGLYLFKNLGIETVGMD
;
A
#
# COMPACT_ATOMS: atom_id res chain seq x y z
N GLY A 1 12.28 13.50 -3.74
CA GLY A 1 12.36 13.30 -2.32
C GLY A 1 11.24 12.42 -1.83
N HIS A 2 11.54 11.62 -0.89
CA HIS A 2 10.57 10.71 -0.29
C HIS A 2 10.25 11.22 1.12
N GLY A 3 9.53 12.35 1.19
CA GLY A 3 9.03 12.89 2.43
C GLY A 3 7.86 12.11 3.00
N TYR A 4 7.27 12.64 4.07
CA TYR A 4 6.11 12.06 4.70
C TYR A 4 4.86 12.22 3.86
N GLY A 5 4.01 11.19 3.90
CA GLY A 5 2.66 11.19 3.40
C GLY A 5 2.48 10.57 2.03
N ILE A 6 1.26 10.09 1.83
CA ILE A 6 0.68 9.69 0.56
C ILE A 6 -0.65 10.41 0.41
N TRP A 7 -0.93 10.93 -0.76
CA TRP A 7 -2.14 11.70 -1.07
C TRP A 7 -2.59 11.45 -2.51
N TYR A 8 -3.83 11.86 -2.82
CA TYR A 8 -4.35 11.90 -4.18
C TYR A 8 -4.83 13.29 -4.54
N TRP A 9 -4.92 13.56 -5.83
CA TRP A 9 -5.44 14.81 -6.37
C TRP A 9 -6.76 14.55 -7.06
N GLN A 10 -7.81 15.22 -6.60
CA GLN A 10 -9.12 15.16 -7.22
C GLN A 10 -9.27 16.28 -8.25
N GLN A 11 -9.63 15.91 -9.48
CA GLN A 11 -9.91 16.90 -10.51
C GLN A 11 -11.29 17.52 -10.27
N GLN A 12 -11.34 18.83 -10.31
CA GLN A 12 -12.55 19.63 -10.34
C GLN A 12 -12.68 20.29 -11.73
N VAL A 13 -13.88 20.32 -12.28
CA VAL A 13 -14.17 20.97 -13.56
C VAL A 13 -15.32 21.96 -13.34
N ASP A 14 -15.09 23.24 -13.62
CA ASP A 14 -16.11 24.27 -13.51
C ASP A 14 -17.00 24.36 -14.77
N ASP A 15 -18.04 25.21 -14.72
CA ASP A 15 -18.99 25.39 -15.83
C ASP A 15 -18.36 25.95 -17.12
N SER A 16 -17.18 26.57 -17.02
CA SER A 16 -16.40 27.04 -18.17
C SER A 16 -15.52 25.95 -18.79
N GLY A 17 -15.43 24.78 -18.16
CA GLY A 17 -14.55 23.69 -18.55
C GLY A 17 -13.11 23.84 -18.01
N SER A 18 -12.85 24.84 -17.17
CA SER A 18 -11.55 25.02 -16.51
C SER A 18 -11.34 23.93 -15.44
N ARG A 19 -10.09 23.47 -15.33
CA ARG A 19 -9.72 22.34 -14.47
C ARG A 19 -8.82 22.79 -13.34
N THR A 20 -9.17 22.39 -12.14
CA THR A 20 -8.35 22.55 -10.93
C THR A 20 -8.16 21.21 -10.25
N TRP A 21 -7.21 21.14 -9.33
CA TRP A 21 -6.89 19.91 -8.59
C TRP A 21 -6.88 20.20 -7.11
N GLU A 22 -7.65 19.43 -6.35
CA GLU A 22 -7.69 19.49 -4.90
C GLU A 22 -6.94 18.31 -4.30
N ARG A 23 -6.00 18.58 -3.38
CA ARG A 23 -5.23 17.55 -2.69
C ARG A 23 -5.99 17.00 -1.49
N HIS A 24 -6.02 15.67 -1.39
CA HIS A 24 -6.58 14.93 -0.26
C HIS A 24 -5.53 13.96 0.28
N ASP A 25 -5.34 13.96 1.61
CA ASP A 25 -4.42 13.05 2.25
C ASP A 25 -5.02 11.64 2.34
N ILE A 26 -4.21 10.62 2.02
CA ILE A 26 -4.52 9.20 2.22
C ILE A 26 -3.92 8.76 3.55
N ASP A 27 -2.61 8.94 3.74
CA ASP A 27 -1.88 8.66 4.97
C ASP A 27 -0.76 9.69 5.15
N PRO A 28 -0.87 10.64 6.07
CA PRO A 28 0.15 11.66 6.27
C PRO A 28 1.28 11.24 7.22
N PHE A 29 1.20 10.06 7.86
CA PHE A 29 2.01 9.73 9.04
C PHE A 29 3.32 9.02 8.73
N PHE A 30 3.40 8.25 7.63
CA PHE A 30 4.59 7.48 7.26
C PHE A 30 5.29 8.07 6.04
N SER A 31 6.61 7.95 6.02
CA SER A 31 7.43 8.34 4.88
C SER A 31 7.72 7.15 3.95
N GLN A 32 8.47 7.39 2.89
CA GLN A 32 9.08 6.37 2.05
C GLN A 32 8.10 5.48 1.27
N TYR A 33 6.85 5.86 1.11
CA TYR A 33 5.93 5.22 0.17
C TYR A 33 6.49 5.29 -1.24
N HIS A 34 6.56 4.17 -1.97
CA HIS A 34 7.20 4.15 -3.27
C HIS A 34 6.42 3.41 -4.34
N THR A 35 6.33 2.10 -4.27
CA THR A 35 5.60 1.30 -5.25
C THR A 35 4.11 1.30 -4.95
N MET A 36 3.30 1.29 -6.00
CA MET A 36 1.83 1.26 -5.89
C MET A 36 1.26 0.30 -6.90
N VAL A 37 0.30 -0.51 -6.46
CA VAL A 37 -0.46 -1.44 -7.31
C VAL A 37 -1.95 -1.24 -7.02
N TRP A 38 -2.76 -1.21 -8.07
CA TRP A 38 -4.21 -1.28 -7.96
C TRP A 38 -4.67 -2.69 -8.27
N ALA A 39 -5.26 -3.38 -7.29
CA ALA A 39 -5.81 -4.72 -7.46
C ALA A 39 -6.90 -4.98 -6.43
N ASP A 40 -7.83 -5.85 -6.75
CA ASP A 40 -8.88 -6.33 -5.84
C ASP A 40 -8.28 -7.42 -4.94
N ILE A 41 -7.69 -7.00 -3.81
CA ILE A 41 -6.97 -7.92 -2.91
C ILE A 41 -7.89 -8.65 -1.94
N ASP A 42 -9.09 -8.13 -1.71
CA ASP A 42 -10.07 -8.74 -0.79
C ASP A 42 -11.27 -9.37 -1.53
N ASN A 43 -11.19 -9.48 -2.86
CA ASN A 43 -12.17 -10.11 -3.74
C ASN A 43 -13.62 -9.57 -3.58
N ASP A 44 -13.77 -8.25 -3.30
CA ASP A 44 -15.09 -7.63 -3.21
C ASP A 44 -15.58 -6.99 -4.51
N GLY A 45 -14.77 -7.07 -5.57
CA GLY A 45 -15.07 -6.54 -6.90
C GLY A 45 -14.62 -5.09 -7.08
N GLN A 46 -13.95 -4.48 -6.11
CA GLN A 46 -13.34 -3.16 -6.21
C GLN A 46 -11.83 -3.29 -5.99
N SER A 47 -11.04 -2.47 -6.70
CA SER A 47 -9.59 -2.48 -6.51
C SER A 47 -9.19 -1.55 -5.38
N GLU A 48 -8.20 -1.98 -4.60
CA GLU A 48 -7.52 -1.22 -3.56
C GLU A 48 -6.17 -0.69 -4.04
N LEU A 49 -5.73 0.40 -3.42
CA LEU A 49 -4.36 0.88 -3.53
C LEU A 49 -3.46 0.08 -2.59
N ILE A 50 -2.61 -0.78 -3.13
CA ILE A 50 -1.65 -1.59 -2.38
C ILE A 50 -0.29 -0.90 -2.45
N THR A 51 0.32 -0.61 -1.31
CA THR A 51 1.61 0.08 -1.22
C THR A 51 2.30 -0.19 0.11
N GLY A 52 3.55 0.23 0.23
CA GLY A 52 4.30 0.15 1.47
C GLY A 52 5.45 1.13 1.49
N ASN A 53 6.08 1.27 2.64
CA ASN A 53 7.22 2.15 2.82
C ASN A 53 8.54 1.38 2.78
N ARG A 54 9.55 1.98 2.14
CA ARG A 54 10.89 1.39 2.00
C ARG A 54 11.71 1.56 3.28
N TYR A 55 12.53 0.58 3.57
CA TYR A 55 13.56 0.69 4.59
C TYR A 55 14.89 1.16 4.00
N ARG A 56 15.57 2.12 4.66
CA ARG A 56 16.86 2.67 4.27
C ARG A 56 16.95 3.06 2.80
N ALA A 57 15.95 3.76 2.32
CA ALA A 57 16.00 4.38 1.01
C ALA A 57 17.20 5.34 0.93
N HIS A 58 17.83 5.46 -0.20
CA HIS A 58 18.96 6.37 -0.44
C HIS A 58 20.07 6.36 0.63
N CYS A 59 20.24 5.23 1.34
CA CYS A 59 21.37 4.96 2.23
C CYS A 59 21.55 5.92 3.42
N GLY A 60 20.47 6.34 4.06
CA GLY A 60 20.54 7.10 5.30
C GLY A 60 20.43 8.61 5.14
N HIS A 61 19.84 9.08 4.04
CA HIS A 61 19.79 10.50 3.71
C HIS A 61 18.38 11.07 3.54
N GLU A 62 17.35 10.28 3.84
CA GLU A 62 15.96 10.72 3.71
C GLU A 62 15.18 10.60 5.01
N GLU A 63 14.22 11.50 5.19
CA GLU A 63 13.35 11.52 6.37
C GLU A 63 12.59 10.21 6.51
N GLY A 64 12.56 9.65 7.72
CA GLY A 64 11.81 8.44 8.06
C GLY A 64 12.33 7.14 7.46
N GLU A 65 13.48 7.13 6.79
CA GLU A 65 13.99 5.96 6.08
C GLU A 65 14.40 4.77 6.97
N THR A 66 14.59 5.02 8.27
CA THR A 66 14.91 4.00 9.28
C THR A 66 13.79 3.80 10.29
N GLU A 67 12.62 4.37 10.02
CA GLU A 67 11.42 4.13 10.81
C GLU A 67 10.86 2.74 10.53
N VAL A 68 9.73 2.44 11.15
CA VAL A 68 9.03 1.17 10.97
C VAL A 68 8.70 0.92 9.51
N CYS A 69 8.86 -0.34 9.09
CA CYS A 69 8.41 -0.80 7.78
C CYS A 69 6.92 -1.12 7.82
N GLY A 70 6.29 -1.04 6.67
CA GLY A 70 4.91 -1.47 6.56
C GLY A 70 4.46 -1.73 5.13
N LEU A 71 3.58 -2.69 5.02
CA LEU A 71 2.87 -3.05 3.80
C LEU A 71 1.39 -2.90 4.08
N TYR A 72 0.69 -2.18 3.21
CA TYR A 72 -0.68 -1.77 3.44
C TYR A 72 -1.49 -1.88 2.17
N TYR A 73 -2.83 -1.99 2.33
CA TYR A 73 -3.74 -1.62 1.27
C TYR A 73 -4.75 -0.58 1.76
N PHE A 74 -5.21 0.26 0.85
CA PHE A 74 -6.13 1.35 1.15
C PHE A 74 -7.40 1.13 0.33
N LYS A 75 -8.50 0.90 1.02
CA LYS A 75 -9.81 0.69 0.44
C LYS A 75 -10.56 2.01 0.32
N TRP A 76 -11.06 2.32 -0.88
CA TRP A 76 -11.90 3.49 -1.10
C TRP A 76 -13.33 3.21 -0.62
N HIS A 77 -13.84 4.04 0.27
CA HIS A 77 -15.21 3.96 0.72
C HIS A 77 -15.74 5.34 1.17
N ASN A 78 -16.95 5.72 0.69
CA ASN A 78 -17.61 6.97 1.07
C ASN A 78 -16.72 8.22 0.97
N GLY A 79 -15.97 8.36 -0.15
CA GLY A 79 -15.19 9.56 -0.43
C GLY A 79 -13.84 9.64 0.27
N ARG A 80 -13.34 8.56 0.88
CA ARG A 80 -12.04 8.49 1.53
C ARG A 80 -11.41 7.11 1.49
N PHE A 81 -10.10 7.08 1.73
CA PHE A 81 -9.34 5.84 1.86
C PHE A 81 -9.31 5.35 3.31
N PHE A 82 -9.46 4.04 3.47
CA PHE A 82 -9.33 3.34 4.76
C PHE A 82 -8.13 2.41 4.70
N LYS A 83 -7.16 2.67 5.57
CA LYS A 83 -5.94 1.86 5.69
C LYS A 83 -6.22 0.49 6.29
N ARG A 84 -5.66 -0.54 5.69
CA ARG A 84 -5.56 -1.90 6.20
C ARG A 84 -4.10 -2.31 6.23
N VAL A 85 -3.70 -2.96 7.30
CA VAL A 85 -2.31 -3.38 7.53
C VAL A 85 -2.17 -4.82 7.07
N ILE A 86 -1.22 -5.07 6.16
CA ILE A 86 -0.76 -6.41 5.81
C ILE A 86 0.39 -6.79 6.72
N ASP A 87 1.38 -5.88 6.85
CA ASP A 87 2.50 -6.04 7.76
C ASP A 87 2.96 -4.68 8.30
N HIS A 88 3.50 -4.64 9.53
CA HIS A 88 3.97 -3.40 10.14
C HIS A 88 4.86 -3.68 11.35
N GLY A 89 6.04 -3.09 11.39
CA GLY A 89 6.94 -3.23 12.52
C GLY A 89 8.36 -2.79 12.23
N ASN A 90 9.26 -3.16 13.13
CA ASN A 90 10.69 -2.89 12.97
C ASN A 90 11.36 -3.99 12.15
N VAL A 91 12.40 -3.61 11.39
CA VAL A 91 13.30 -4.56 10.75
C VAL A 91 14.12 -5.29 11.85
N PRO A 92 14.31 -6.64 11.79
CA PRO A 92 13.95 -7.51 10.66
C PRO A 92 12.58 -8.17 10.76
N ASP A 93 11.77 -7.83 11.76
CA ASP A 93 10.55 -8.56 12.08
C ASP A 93 9.37 -8.19 11.17
N ALA A 94 9.49 -7.10 10.41
CA ALA A 94 8.49 -6.65 9.46
C ALA A 94 9.11 -6.23 8.12
N SER A 95 8.29 -6.23 7.09
CA SER A 95 8.66 -5.82 5.73
C SER A 95 7.82 -4.66 5.24
N GLY A 96 8.46 -3.85 4.42
CA GLY A 96 7.78 -2.87 3.57
C GLY A 96 7.85 -3.29 2.11
N THR A 97 8.08 -2.32 1.23
CA THR A 97 8.34 -2.59 -0.19
C THR A 97 9.59 -1.87 -0.66
N GLY A 98 10.29 -2.44 -1.65
CA GLY A 98 11.38 -1.76 -2.35
C GLY A 98 10.87 -0.88 -3.49
N LEU A 99 11.59 -0.91 -4.62
CA LEU A 99 11.21 -0.16 -5.82
C LEU A 99 10.02 -0.79 -6.56
N TYR A 100 9.85 -2.08 -6.43
CA TYR A 100 8.82 -2.85 -7.10
C TYR A 100 8.17 -3.82 -6.12
N MET A 101 6.93 -4.13 -6.41
CA MET A 101 6.11 -5.12 -5.71
C MET A 101 5.33 -5.89 -6.77
N THR A 102 5.07 -7.16 -6.54
CA THR A 102 4.18 -7.96 -7.39
C THR A 102 2.96 -8.36 -6.59
N VAL A 103 1.79 -8.18 -7.19
CA VAL A 103 0.50 -8.65 -6.65
C VAL A 103 -0.08 -9.62 -7.66
N ILE A 104 -0.18 -10.88 -7.27
CA ILE A 104 -0.55 -11.99 -8.16
C ILE A 104 -1.06 -13.17 -7.33
N ASP A 105 -2.00 -13.91 -7.85
CA ASP A 105 -2.37 -15.24 -7.34
C ASP A 105 -1.25 -16.23 -7.68
N ILE A 106 -0.38 -16.54 -6.71
CA ILE A 106 0.86 -17.32 -6.95
C ILE A 106 0.62 -18.82 -6.92
N ASP A 107 -0.42 -19.27 -6.23
CA ASP A 107 -0.73 -20.70 -6.07
C ASP A 107 -2.05 -21.15 -6.73
N GLY A 108 -2.76 -20.21 -7.36
CA GLY A 108 -3.98 -20.52 -8.13
C GLY A 108 -5.22 -20.73 -7.28
N ASP A 109 -5.23 -20.19 -6.06
CA ASP A 109 -6.36 -20.32 -5.15
C ASP A 109 -7.46 -19.25 -5.34
N GLY A 110 -7.21 -18.29 -6.24
CA GLY A 110 -8.13 -17.21 -6.58
C GLY A 110 -7.99 -15.96 -5.73
N TRP A 111 -7.04 -15.94 -4.78
CA TRP A 111 -6.71 -14.77 -3.97
C TRP A 111 -5.36 -14.17 -4.39
N LEU A 112 -5.29 -12.85 -4.42
CA LEU A 112 -4.05 -12.18 -4.80
C LEU A 112 -3.09 -12.12 -3.61
N ASP A 113 -1.86 -12.63 -3.84
CA ASP A 113 -0.75 -12.57 -2.90
C ASP A 113 0.13 -11.37 -3.17
N VAL A 114 0.99 -11.00 -2.20
CA VAL A 114 1.94 -9.91 -2.36
C VAL A 114 3.37 -10.41 -2.22
N VAL A 115 4.18 -10.19 -3.25
CA VAL A 115 5.63 -10.39 -3.22
C VAL A 115 6.30 -9.04 -3.04
N ALA A 116 6.88 -8.82 -1.86
CA ALA A 116 7.47 -7.56 -1.43
C ALA A 116 8.98 -7.69 -1.26
N PRO A 117 9.80 -7.27 -2.25
CA PRO A 117 11.25 -7.19 -2.09
C PRO A 117 11.65 -5.85 -1.46
N GLY A 118 12.57 -5.88 -0.52
CA GLY A 118 13.14 -4.70 0.11
C GLY A 118 14.61 -4.91 0.46
N LYS A 119 15.24 -3.93 1.09
CA LYS A 119 16.59 -4.09 1.63
C LYS A 119 16.64 -4.99 2.85
N GLU A 120 15.51 -5.12 3.52
CA GLU A 120 15.27 -6.01 4.66
C GLU A 120 15.15 -7.48 4.25
N GLY A 121 14.76 -7.76 3.00
CA GLY A 121 14.61 -9.11 2.48
C GLY A 121 13.64 -9.23 1.31
N LEU A 122 13.32 -10.47 0.96
CA LEU A 122 12.27 -10.84 0.01
C LEU A 122 11.19 -11.62 0.76
N TYR A 123 9.98 -11.09 0.76
CA TYR A 123 8.86 -11.62 1.52
C TYR A 123 7.69 -11.98 0.59
N LEU A 124 7.07 -13.10 0.87
CA LEU A 124 5.80 -13.51 0.26
C LEU A 124 4.72 -13.43 1.34
N PHE A 125 3.74 -12.60 1.13
CA PHE A 125 2.52 -12.53 1.94
C PHE A 125 1.43 -13.28 1.21
N LYS A 126 1.15 -14.49 1.67
CA LYS A 126 0.09 -15.31 1.13
C LYS A 126 -1.26 -14.88 1.68
N ASN A 127 -2.17 -14.52 0.79
CA ASN A 127 -3.55 -14.20 1.13
C ASN A 127 -4.35 -15.50 1.30
N LEU A 128 -4.83 -15.77 2.50
CA LEU A 128 -5.59 -16.99 2.80
C LEU A 128 -7.10 -16.81 2.54
N GLY A 129 -7.50 -15.66 2.04
CA GLY A 129 -8.90 -15.36 1.83
C GLY A 129 -9.69 -15.18 3.13
N ILE A 130 -10.99 -15.28 3.03
CA ILE A 130 -11.88 -15.29 4.20
C ILE A 130 -12.00 -16.75 4.65
N GLU A 131 -11.43 -17.09 5.80
CA GLU A 131 -11.80 -18.34 6.46
C GLU A 131 -13.29 -18.29 6.77
N THR A 132 -14.09 -19.10 6.08
CA THR A 132 -15.44 -19.41 6.54
C THR A 132 -15.25 -20.24 7.81
N VAL A 133 -15.30 -19.58 8.96
CA VAL A 133 -15.45 -20.29 10.24
C VAL A 133 -16.73 -21.09 10.11
N GLY A 134 -16.59 -22.40 9.87
CA GLY A 134 -17.72 -23.31 9.85
C GLY A 134 -18.45 -23.16 11.17
N MET A 135 -19.70 -22.72 11.12
CA MET A 135 -20.63 -22.90 12.24
C MET A 135 -21.01 -24.38 12.22
N ASP A 136 -20.28 -25.20 12.97
CA ASP A 136 -20.72 -26.52 13.39
C ASP A 136 -21.69 -26.39 14.57
#